data_b0a4bd4baf298567cce906d8b32b760b
#
_entry.id   b0a4bd4baf298567cce906d8b32b760b
#
_cell.length_a   1.000
_cell.length_b   1.000
_cell.length_c   1.000
_cell.angle_alpha   90.00
_cell.angle_beta   90.00
_cell.angle_gamma   90.00
#
_symmetry.space_group_name_H-M   'P 1'
#
loop_
_entity.id
_entity.type
_entity.pdbx_description
1 polymer ?
#
loop_
_entity_poly.entity_id
_entity_poly.type
_entity_poly.pdbx_seq_one_letter_code
_entity_poly.pdbx_strand_id
1 'polypeptide(L)'
;MFSCRKALTRGLTSAVAVLAVVASHGVMAQSAYPGVGRPATPKEVKAWDIDVRPDFRGLPKGSGTVAKGQDVWEGKCASCHGVFGESNEVFSPLVGGTTKDDIKTGRVARLNDPGYPGRTTLMKVSTVSTLWDYINRAMPWNKPKSLSNEEVYAVTAYLLNMGGVIPDSFTLSDANIADVQKLLPNRNGVTTDHGMWPGKGMANGGKPDVKAVACMKDCIPEPKVASFLPDFARNNHGNLAEQQRVVGPQRGADTSKPPAATPGAAAVAAATTVATPKAPADSLGAAALALAQKHTCTACHGADTKIVGPGFKEIATKYTGRNDAEAYLAGKIKAGGQGVWGAIPMPAQALPEAEAKAIVQWLAAGAKK
;
A
#
# COMPACT_ATOMS: atom_id res chain seq x y z
N MET A 1 -53.63 -65.77 22.60
CA MET A 1 -53.04 -65.17 21.40
C MET A 1 -52.71 -63.74 21.75
N PHE A 2 -51.58 -63.46 22.37
CA PHE A 2 -51.20 -62.09 22.75
C PHE A 2 -49.73 -61.86 22.47
N SER A 3 -49.46 -60.78 21.74
CA SER A 3 -48.35 -59.88 21.92
C SER A 3 -46.94 -60.29 21.47
N CYS A 4 -46.77 -60.62 20.18
CA CYS A 4 -45.43 -60.66 19.60
C CYS A 4 -45.15 -59.49 18.65
N ARG A 5 -46.15 -58.64 18.34
CA ARG A 5 -45.96 -57.48 17.41
C ARG A 5 -45.36 -56.22 18.05
N LYS A 6 -45.47 -56.03 19.37
CA LYS A 6 -44.93 -54.81 20.06
C LYS A 6 -43.43 -54.93 20.37
N ALA A 7 -42.87 -56.14 20.43
CA ALA A 7 -41.42 -56.30 20.67
C ALA A 7 -40.58 -56.09 19.42
N LEU A 8 -41.12 -56.46 18.22
CA LEU A 8 -40.39 -56.28 16.96
C LEU A 8 -40.26 -54.82 16.53
N THR A 9 -41.27 -53.98 16.79
CA THR A 9 -41.21 -52.55 16.43
C THR A 9 -40.26 -51.75 17.31
N ARG A 10 -40.10 -52.11 18.57
CA ARG A 10 -39.12 -51.42 19.47
C ARG A 10 -37.68 -51.83 19.15
N GLY A 11 -37.44 -53.05 18.72
CA GLY A 11 -36.11 -53.49 18.27
C GLY A 11 -35.64 -52.80 16.98
N LEU A 12 -36.57 -52.63 16.02
CA LEU A 12 -36.23 -51.98 14.74
C LEU A 12 -35.94 -50.48 14.89
N THR A 13 -36.72 -49.76 15.74
CA THR A 13 -36.48 -48.31 15.99
C THR A 13 -35.17 -48.05 16.72
N SER A 14 -34.78 -48.90 17.65
CA SER A 14 -33.48 -48.80 18.33
C SER A 14 -32.31 -49.14 17.41
N ALA A 15 -32.44 -50.11 16.53
CA ALA A 15 -31.38 -50.43 15.56
C ALA A 15 -31.18 -49.33 14.51
N VAL A 16 -32.27 -48.71 14.04
CA VAL A 16 -32.18 -47.58 13.10
C VAL A 16 -31.59 -46.33 13.75
N ALA A 17 -31.91 -46.06 15.01
CA ALA A 17 -31.34 -44.93 15.77
C ALA A 17 -29.84 -45.13 16.02
N VAL A 18 -29.38 -46.35 16.31
CA VAL A 18 -27.94 -46.64 16.49
C VAL A 18 -27.19 -46.57 15.15
N LEU A 19 -27.77 -47.03 14.04
CA LEU A 19 -27.17 -46.85 12.72
C LEU A 19 -27.10 -45.41 12.29
N ALA A 20 -28.10 -44.56 12.62
CA ALA A 20 -28.08 -43.14 12.32
C ALA A 20 -27.02 -42.38 13.13
N VAL A 21 -26.76 -42.77 14.38
CA VAL A 21 -25.72 -42.19 15.21
C VAL A 21 -24.31 -42.63 14.76
N VAL A 22 -24.14 -43.82 14.24
CA VAL A 22 -22.85 -44.27 13.70
C VAL A 22 -22.56 -43.68 12.32
N ALA A 23 -23.59 -43.38 11.53
CA ALA A 23 -23.44 -42.74 10.23
C ALA A 23 -23.10 -41.23 10.32
N SER A 24 -23.35 -40.61 11.46
CA SER A 24 -22.98 -39.18 11.67
C SER A 24 -21.53 -38.94 12.11
N HIS A 25 -20.71 -39.99 12.26
CA HIS A 25 -19.33 -39.87 12.73
C HIS A 25 -18.26 -39.93 11.62
N GLY A 26 -18.60 -39.72 10.39
CA GLY A 26 -17.58 -40.01 9.38
C GLY A 26 -17.63 -39.35 8.02
N VAL A 27 -17.92 -38.10 7.92
CA VAL A 27 -17.37 -37.33 6.81
C VAL A 27 -16.21 -36.48 7.33
N MET A 28 -15.19 -37.13 7.86
CA MET A 28 -13.86 -36.57 7.84
C MET A 28 -13.48 -36.55 6.37
N ALA A 29 -13.37 -35.34 5.79
CA ALA A 29 -12.79 -35.20 4.48
C ALA A 29 -11.41 -35.86 4.52
N GLN A 30 -11.32 -37.05 3.87
CA GLN A 30 -10.06 -37.77 3.74
C GLN A 30 -9.11 -36.83 3.03
N SER A 31 -8.04 -36.40 3.74
CA SER A 31 -7.01 -35.58 3.13
C SER A 31 -6.50 -36.26 1.87
N ALA A 32 -6.55 -35.57 0.75
CA ALA A 32 -5.99 -36.09 -0.51
C ALA A 32 -4.47 -36.38 -0.37
N TYR A 33 -3.87 -35.94 0.74
CA TYR A 33 -2.45 -36.08 1.05
C TYR A 33 -2.27 -36.60 2.49
N PRO A 34 -2.46 -37.89 2.75
CA PRO A 34 -2.31 -38.46 4.08
C PRO A 34 -0.87 -38.31 4.57
N GLY A 35 -0.72 -37.82 5.79
CA GLY A 35 0.59 -37.56 6.42
C GLY A 35 1.25 -36.22 6.05
N VAL A 36 0.60 -35.41 5.21
CA VAL A 36 1.10 -34.06 4.90
C VAL A 36 0.29 -33.01 5.68
N GLY A 37 0.95 -32.33 6.60
CA GLY A 37 0.34 -31.31 7.43
C GLY A 37 -0.59 -31.86 8.53
N ARG A 38 -1.23 -30.96 9.22
CA ARG A 38 -2.26 -31.24 10.23
C ARG A 38 -3.37 -30.19 10.17
N PRO A 39 -4.55 -30.44 10.65
CA PRO A 39 -5.57 -29.41 10.83
C PRO A 39 -5.04 -28.27 11.71
N ALA A 40 -5.28 -27.03 11.30
CA ALA A 40 -4.95 -25.87 12.11
C ALA A 40 -5.84 -25.82 13.36
N THR A 41 -5.27 -25.46 14.50
CA THR A 41 -6.04 -25.23 15.71
C THR A 41 -6.86 -23.94 15.60
N PRO A 42 -7.96 -23.79 16.35
CA PRO A 42 -8.74 -22.54 16.36
C PRO A 42 -7.90 -21.30 16.71
N LYS A 43 -6.88 -21.46 17.55
CA LYS A 43 -5.94 -20.38 17.91
C LYS A 43 -5.08 -19.96 16.72
N GLU A 44 -4.60 -20.93 15.94
CA GLU A 44 -3.83 -20.66 14.73
C GLU A 44 -4.70 -20.02 13.65
N VAL A 45 -5.91 -20.55 13.42
CA VAL A 45 -6.87 -19.96 12.48
C VAL A 45 -7.14 -18.50 12.85
N LYS A 46 -7.43 -18.21 14.13
CA LYS A 46 -7.69 -16.85 14.62
C LYS A 46 -6.50 -15.92 14.43
N ALA A 47 -5.28 -16.43 14.59
CA ALA A 47 -4.06 -15.63 14.41
C ALA A 47 -3.81 -15.24 12.95
N TRP A 48 -4.29 -16.04 12.00
CA TRP A 48 -4.14 -15.82 10.57
C TRP A 48 -5.36 -15.17 9.92
N ASP A 49 -6.53 -15.21 10.56
CA ASP A 49 -7.77 -14.60 10.09
C ASP A 49 -7.79 -13.11 10.43
N ILE A 50 -6.97 -12.35 9.72
CA ILE A 50 -6.75 -10.91 9.94
C ILE A 50 -7.39 -10.05 8.84
N ASP A 51 -8.08 -10.68 7.90
CA ASP A 51 -8.63 -10.01 6.71
C ASP A 51 -9.93 -9.28 7.02
N VAL A 52 -10.12 -8.12 6.41
CA VAL A 52 -11.43 -7.50 6.29
C VAL A 52 -12.04 -7.91 4.95
N ARG A 53 -13.04 -8.80 5.02
CA ARG A 53 -13.66 -9.39 3.83
C ARG A 53 -14.65 -8.43 3.15
N PRO A 54 -15.05 -8.69 1.89
CA PRO A 54 -16.04 -7.86 1.19
C PRO A 54 -17.40 -7.75 1.88
N ASP A 55 -17.75 -8.71 2.72
CA ASP A 55 -18.95 -8.70 3.58
C ASP A 55 -18.71 -8.02 4.94
N PHE A 56 -17.57 -7.36 5.11
CA PHE A 56 -17.10 -6.69 6.32
C PHE A 56 -16.87 -7.59 7.53
N ARG A 57 -16.87 -8.91 7.38
CA ARG A 57 -16.36 -9.80 8.43
C ARG A 57 -14.89 -9.50 8.69
N GLY A 58 -14.50 -9.50 9.94
CA GLY A 58 -13.15 -9.15 10.38
C GLY A 58 -12.90 -7.63 10.53
N LEU A 59 -13.85 -6.77 10.17
CA LEU A 59 -13.72 -5.33 10.31
C LEU A 59 -13.68 -4.93 11.80
N PRO A 60 -12.62 -4.28 12.29
CA PRO A 60 -12.56 -3.76 13.64
C PRO A 60 -13.59 -2.67 13.88
N LYS A 61 -14.11 -2.60 15.11
CA LYS A 61 -14.95 -1.47 15.52
C LYS A 61 -14.18 -0.17 15.54
N GLY A 62 -14.83 0.92 15.16
CA GLY A 62 -14.24 2.24 15.16
C GLY A 62 -14.97 3.22 14.24
N SER A 63 -14.50 4.45 14.24
CA SER A 63 -15.01 5.51 13.38
C SER A 63 -13.95 6.57 13.12
N GLY A 64 -14.10 7.34 12.02
CA GLY A 64 -13.23 8.46 11.71
C GLY A 64 -13.94 9.48 10.83
N THR A 65 -13.71 10.75 11.13
CA THR A 65 -14.24 11.87 10.35
C THR A 65 -13.35 12.18 9.15
N VAL A 66 -13.91 12.78 8.11
CA VAL A 66 -13.15 13.30 6.97
C VAL A 66 -12.07 14.30 7.41
N ALA A 67 -12.44 15.25 8.31
CA ALA A 67 -11.49 16.24 8.83
C ALA A 67 -10.31 15.61 9.55
N LYS A 68 -10.55 14.59 10.42
CA LYS A 68 -9.47 13.85 11.07
C LYS A 68 -8.63 13.08 10.04
N GLY A 69 -9.27 12.57 8.99
CA GLY A 69 -8.61 11.89 7.89
C GLY A 69 -7.65 12.80 7.14
N GLN A 70 -8.01 14.06 6.96
CA GLN A 70 -7.12 15.08 6.37
C GLN A 70 -5.86 15.28 7.21
N ASP A 71 -6.00 15.45 8.54
CA ASP A 71 -4.84 15.61 9.44
C ASP A 71 -3.86 14.42 9.33
N VAL A 72 -4.42 13.20 9.34
CA VAL A 72 -3.62 11.97 9.22
C VAL A 72 -2.97 11.86 7.83
N TRP A 73 -3.72 12.23 6.79
CA TRP A 73 -3.24 12.22 5.40
C TRP A 73 -2.04 13.14 5.21
N GLU A 74 -2.18 14.40 5.64
CA GLU A 74 -1.11 15.40 5.52
C GLU A 74 0.15 14.99 6.30
N GLY A 75 -0.04 14.39 7.49
CA GLY A 75 1.07 13.97 8.33
C GLY A 75 1.75 12.65 7.95
N LYS A 76 1.03 11.73 7.27
CA LYS A 76 1.52 10.35 7.10
C LYS A 76 1.44 9.81 5.67
N CYS A 77 0.68 10.44 4.77
CA CYS A 77 0.37 9.90 3.45
C CYS A 77 0.81 10.81 2.29
N ALA A 78 0.61 12.11 2.44
CA ALA A 78 0.79 13.09 1.38
C ALA A 78 2.22 13.14 0.82
N SER A 79 3.23 12.82 1.63
CA SER A 79 4.63 12.78 1.18
C SER A 79 4.89 11.79 0.03
N CYS A 80 4.08 10.73 -0.07
CA CYS A 80 4.16 9.75 -1.14
C CYS A 80 3.02 9.88 -2.15
N HIS A 81 1.81 10.23 -1.68
CA HIS A 81 0.60 10.19 -2.48
C HIS A 81 0.12 11.56 -2.96
N GLY A 82 0.84 12.63 -2.64
CA GLY A 82 0.42 14.00 -2.94
C GLY A 82 -0.68 14.50 -1.99
N VAL A 83 -0.88 15.81 -1.95
CA VAL A 83 -1.86 16.44 -1.05
C VAL A 83 -3.29 16.05 -1.41
N PHE A 84 -3.56 15.89 -2.71
CA PHE A 84 -4.88 15.56 -3.26
C PHE A 84 -4.98 14.12 -3.79
N GLY A 85 -4.05 13.23 -3.39
CA GLY A 85 -4.03 11.85 -3.86
C GLY A 85 -3.62 11.67 -5.32
N GLU A 86 -3.00 12.70 -5.91
CA GLU A 86 -2.48 12.73 -7.27
C GLU A 86 -1.24 11.89 -7.45
N SER A 87 -0.58 11.57 -6.34
CA SER A 87 0.67 10.80 -6.26
C SER A 87 1.86 11.50 -6.91
N ASN A 88 2.92 10.77 -7.15
CA ASN A 88 4.17 11.25 -7.73
C ASN A 88 4.63 10.30 -8.86
N GLU A 89 5.85 10.46 -9.33
CA GLU A 89 6.41 9.63 -10.42
C GLU A 89 6.48 8.13 -10.10
N VAL A 90 6.48 7.74 -8.82
CA VAL A 90 6.66 6.35 -8.38
C VAL A 90 5.33 5.65 -8.16
N PHE A 91 4.36 6.33 -7.54
CA PHE A 91 3.09 5.74 -7.15
C PHE A 91 1.96 6.16 -8.09
N SER A 92 1.08 5.22 -8.39
CA SER A 92 -0.12 5.53 -9.17
C SER A 92 -1.04 6.49 -8.41
N PRO A 93 -1.73 7.40 -9.09
CA PRO A 93 -2.73 8.27 -8.48
C PRO A 93 -3.80 7.46 -7.73
N LEU A 94 -4.21 7.95 -6.58
CA LEU A 94 -5.26 7.33 -5.79
C LEU A 94 -6.64 7.84 -6.18
N VAL A 95 -6.74 9.14 -6.50
CA VAL A 95 -7.99 9.86 -6.74
C VAL A 95 -8.00 10.44 -8.16
N GLY A 96 -9.19 10.68 -8.67
CA GLY A 96 -9.45 11.22 -10.00
C GLY A 96 -10.04 10.17 -10.97
N GLY A 97 -10.60 10.65 -12.06
CA GLY A 97 -11.17 9.82 -13.13
C GLY A 97 -12.54 9.22 -12.85
N THR A 98 -13.10 9.42 -11.66
CA THR A 98 -14.44 8.99 -11.28
C THR A 98 -15.45 10.15 -11.38
N THR A 99 -16.71 9.83 -11.63
CA THR A 99 -17.80 10.79 -11.79
C THR A 99 -19.00 10.43 -10.92
N LYS A 100 -19.95 11.36 -10.77
CA LYS A 100 -21.22 11.09 -10.08
C LYS A 100 -22.05 10.01 -10.79
N ASP A 101 -21.92 9.88 -12.11
CA ASP A 101 -22.62 8.84 -12.85
C ASP A 101 -21.99 7.47 -12.64
N ASP A 102 -20.68 7.39 -12.46
CA ASP A 102 -20.01 6.15 -12.04
C ASP A 102 -20.51 5.69 -10.66
N ILE A 103 -20.72 6.64 -9.73
CA ILE A 103 -21.32 6.33 -8.41
C ILE A 103 -22.74 5.76 -8.57
N LYS A 104 -23.56 6.30 -9.47
CA LYS A 104 -24.90 5.77 -9.75
C LYS A 104 -24.87 4.38 -10.34
N THR A 105 -24.06 4.19 -11.38
CA THR A 105 -24.00 2.92 -12.13
C THR A 105 -23.19 1.85 -11.41
N GLY A 106 -22.22 2.24 -10.59
CA GLY A 106 -21.23 1.36 -9.97
C GLY A 106 -20.18 0.85 -10.96
N ARG A 107 -20.02 1.51 -12.10
CA ARG A 107 -19.02 1.18 -13.13
C ARG A 107 -18.36 2.44 -13.62
N VAL A 108 -17.03 2.45 -13.60
CA VAL A 108 -16.23 3.59 -14.03
C VAL A 108 -16.06 3.57 -15.54
N ALA A 109 -16.73 4.48 -16.22
CA ALA A 109 -16.72 4.56 -17.68
C ALA A 109 -15.31 4.79 -18.24
N ARG A 110 -14.54 5.67 -17.62
CA ARG A 110 -13.16 6.02 -18.07
C ARG A 110 -12.13 4.91 -17.86
N LEU A 111 -12.47 3.84 -17.16
CA LEU A 111 -11.53 2.73 -16.93
C LEU A 111 -11.09 2.08 -18.25
N ASN A 112 -11.99 2.05 -19.23
CA ASN A 112 -11.74 1.51 -20.58
C ASN A 112 -11.43 2.59 -21.63
N ASP A 113 -11.34 3.85 -21.24
CA ASP A 113 -11.02 4.95 -22.15
C ASP A 113 -9.49 5.01 -22.39
N PRO A 114 -9.01 4.71 -23.61
CA PRO A 114 -7.58 4.76 -23.91
C PRO A 114 -7.01 6.18 -23.89
N GLY A 115 -7.86 7.19 -24.06
CA GLY A 115 -7.47 8.61 -24.00
C GLY A 115 -7.29 9.14 -22.58
N TYR A 116 -7.73 8.41 -21.54
CA TYR A 116 -7.54 8.84 -20.17
C TYR A 116 -6.13 8.47 -19.67
N PRO A 117 -5.32 9.44 -19.21
CA PRO A 117 -3.88 9.24 -19.01
C PRO A 117 -3.52 8.32 -17.85
N GLY A 118 -4.40 8.13 -16.89
CA GLY A 118 -4.09 7.37 -15.68
C GLY A 118 -5.25 6.49 -15.20
N ARG A 119 -4.92 5.41 -14.52
CA ARG A 119 -5.89 4.52 -13.86
C ARG A 119 -5.70 4.64 -12.35
N THR A 120 -6.50 5.48 -11.72
CA THR A 120 -6.42 5.73 -10.28
C THR A 120 -6.91 4.53 -9.46
N THR A 121 -6.57 4.51 -8.18
CA THR A 121 -7.02 3.46 -7.27
C THR A 121 -8.55 3.45 -7.16
N LEU A 122 -9.19 4.62 -7.01
CA LEU A 122 -10.64 4.70 -6.89
C LEU A 122 -11.39 4.32 -8.17
N MET A 123 -10.76 4.41 -9.34
CA MET A 123 -11.34 3.86 -10.57
C MET A 123 -11.37 2.34 -10.59
N LYS A 124 -10.44 1.68 -9.90
CA LYS A 124 -10.22 0.22 -9.96
C LYS A 124 -10.82 -0.53 -8.80
N VAL A 125 -10.77 0.03 -7.59
CA VAL A 125 -11.21 -0.66 -6.39
C VAL A 125 -12.73 -0.86 -6.38
N SER A 126 -13.17 -2.08 -6.09
CA SER A 126 -14.59 -2.45 -6.09
C SER A 126 -15.19 -2.58 -4.70
N THR A 127 -14.36 -2.67 -3.65
CA THR A 127 -14.83 -2.82 -2.28
C THR A 127 -14.12 -1.86 -1.33
N VAL A 128 -14.88 -1.22 -0.45
CA VAL A 128 -14.35 -0.33 0.60
C VAL A 128 -13.56 -1.15 1.62
N SER A 129 -13.95 -2.40 1.84
CA SER A 129 -13.22 -3.32 2.72
C SER A 129 -11.78 -3.52 2.28
N THR A 130 -11.54 -3.70 0.97
CA THR A 130 -10.19 -3.81 0.42
C THR A 130 -9.37 -2.54 0.67
N LEU A 131 -9.98 -1.37 0.50
CA LEU A 131 -9.32 -0.10 0.74
C LEU A 131 -8.95 0.06 2.21
N TRP A 132 -9.90 -0.21 3.11
CA TRP A 132 -9.71 -0.15 4.56
C TRP A 132 -8.62 -1.14 5.02
N ASP A 133 -8.72 -2.39 4.59
CA ASP A 133 -7.79 -3.46 4.98
C ASP A 133 -6.36 -3.20 4.49
N TYR A 134 -6.23 -2.71 3.25
CA TYR A 134 -4.93 -2.37 2.70
C TYR A 134 -4.26 -1.22 3.47
N ILE A 135 -5.01 -0.17 3.80
CA ILE A 135 -4.51 0.93 4.61
C ILE A 135 -4.09 0.43 6.00
N ASN A 136 -4.93 -0.34 6.66
CA ASN A 136 -4.66 -0.89 7.99
C ASN A 136 -3.41 -1.79 8.00
N ARG A 137 -3.22 -2.58 6.96
CA ARG A 137 -2.22 -3.63 6.89
C ARG A 137 -0.86 -3.15 6.39
N ALA A 138 -0.87 -2.26 5.40
CA ALA A 138 0.31 -1.94 4.60
C ALA A 138 0.70 -0.46 4.62
N MET A 139 -0.16 0.44 5.11
CA MET A 139 0.10 1.88 5.08
C MET A 139 0.21 2.49 6.49
N PRO A 140 1.03 3.53 6.64
CA PRO A 140 2.03 4.06 5.71
C PRO A 140 3.11 3.02 5.39
N TRP A 141 3.56 2.96 4.14
CA TRP A 141 4.47 1.89 3.73
C TRP A 141 5.81 1.90 4.48
N ASN A 142 6.31 3.06 4.86
CA ASN A 142 7.51 3.20 5.68
C ASN A 142 7.29 2.79 7.15
N LYS A 143 6.04 2.66 7.61
CA LYS A 143 5.71 2.27 8.98
C LYS A 143 4.35 1.52 9.03
N PRO A 144 4.24 0.33 8.44
CA PRO A 144 2.98 -0.41 8.37
C PRO A 144 2.47 -0.76 9.77
N LYS A 145 1.16 -0.85 9.89
CA LYS A 145 0.43 -1.12 11.15
C LYS A 145 0.68 -0.10 12.27
N SER A 146 1.06 1.12 11.93
CA SER A 146 1.25 2.20 12.89
C SER A 146 0.02 3.09 13.09
N LEU A 147 -1.02 2.90 12.29
CA LEU A 147 -2.29 3.62 12.42
C LEU A 147 -3.20 2.92 13.43
N SER A 148 -3.92 3.72 14.22
CA SER A 148 -5.05 3.20 14.99
C SER A 148 -6.24 2.89 14.08
N ASN A 149 -7.21 2.10 14.58
CA ASN A 149 -8.44 1.82 13.81
C ASN A 149 -9.15 3.12 13.40
N GLU A 150 -9.25 4.09 14.31
CA GLU A 150 -9.86 5.39 14.06
C GLU A 150 -9.12 6.17 12.99
N GLU A 151 -7.79 6.14 12.97
CA GLU A 151 -6.99 6.75 11.91
C GLU A 151 -7.22 6.07 10.56
N VAL A 152 -7.35 4.75 10.52
CA VAL A 152 -7.65 4.01 9.29
C VAL A 152 -9.04 4.38 8.76
N TYR A 153 -10.06 4.44 9.64
CA TYR A 153 -11.40 4.92 9.24
C TYR A 153 -11.36 6.35 8.73
N ALA A 154 -10.64 7.23 9.42
CA ALA A 154 -10.53 8.64 9.07
C ALA A 154 -9.85 8.84 7.71
N VAL A 155 -8.71 8.19 7.46
CA VAL A 155 -8.00 8.26 6.17
C VAL A 155 -8.82 7.64 5.04
N THR A 156 -9.52 6.52 5.31
CA THR A 156 -10.44 5.92 4.34
C THR A 156 -11.57 6.90 4.00
N ALA A 157 -12.16 7.56 5.00
CA ALA A 157 -13.18 8.59 4.79
C ALA A 157 -12.64 9.75 3.95
N TYR A 158 -11.46 10.27 4.28
CA TYR A 158 -10.86 11.38 3.53
C TYR A 158 -10.57 11.02 2.07
N LEU A 159 -10.05 9.83 1.82
CA LEU A 159 -9.80 9.34 0.46
C LEU A 159 -11.09 9.21 -0.35
N LEU A 160 -12.15 8.69 0.26
CA LEU A 160 -13.47 8.59 -0.37
C LEU A 160 -14.10 9.97 -0.59
N ASN A 161 -13.86 10.92 0.29
CA ASN A 161 -14.29 12.30 0.17
C ASN A 161 -13.57 13.00 -1.00
N MET A 162 -12.25 12.90 -1.07
CA MET A 162 -11.48 13.42 -2.22
C MET A 162 -11.98 12.84 -3.55
N GLY A 163 -12.45 11.59 -3.56
CA GLY A 163 -13.09 10.94 -4.70
C GLY A 163 -14.54 11.34 -4.97
N GLY A 164 -15.10 12.24 -4.16
CA GLY A 164 -16.49 12.70 -4.28
C GLY A 164 -17.55 11.65 -3.91
N VAL A 165 -17.17 10.60 -3.17
CA VAL A 165 -18.06 9.50 -2.77
C VAL A 165 -18.90 9.87 -1.56
N ILE A 166 -18.31 10.57 -0.58
CA ILE A 166 -18.97 11.03 0.65
C ILE A 166 -18.69 12.52 0.90
N PRO A 167 -19.58 13.24 1.60
CA PRO A 167 -19.40 14.66 1.89
C PRO A 167 -18.40 14.92 3.02
N ASP A 168 -17.93 16.17 3.13
CA ASP A 168 -16.93 16.62 4.11
C ASP A 168 -17.34 16.36 5.56
N SER A 169 -18.65 16.47 5.84
CA SER A 169 -19.21 16.27 7.21
C SER A 169 -19.38 14.79 7.59
N PHE A 170 -19.00 13.86 6.72
CA PHE A 170 -19.25 12.42 6.96
C PHE A 170 -18.30 11.85 8.00
N THR A 171 -18.86 10.97 8.85
CA THR A 171 -18.08 10.12 9.75
C THR A 171 -18.24 8.67 9.30
N LEU A 172 -17.18 8.07 8.82
CA LEU A 172 -17.14 6.65 8.44
C LEU A 172 -16.96 5.79 9.70
N SER A 173 -17.72 4.70 9.79
CA SER A 173 -17.66 3.76 10.92
C SER A 173 -17.94 2.33 10.50
N ASP A 174 -17.67 1.38 11.39
CA ASP A 174 -18.09 -0.03 11.21
C ASP A 174 -19.60 -0.19 11.03
N ALA A 175 -20.39 0.72 11.58
CA ALA A 175 -21.85 0.68 11.48
C ALA A 175 -22.39 1.12 10.11
N ASN A 176 -21.67 1.99 9.37
CA ASN A 176 -22.18 2.59 8.13
C ASN A 176 -21.34 2.30 6.87
N ILE A 177 -20.19 1.66 7.01
CA ILE A 177 -19.30 1.37 5.88
C ILE A 177 -19.95 0.52 4.78
N ALA A 178 -20.90 -0.36 5.16
CA ALA A 178 -21.67 -1.16 4.23
C ALA A 178 -22.62 -0.30 3.36
N ASP A 179 -23.09 0.82 3.86
CA ASP A 179 -23.87 1.78 3.07
C ASP A 179 -22.95 2.60 2.13
N VAL A 180 -21.78 2.96 2.60
CA VAL A 180 -20.76 3.62 1.78
C VAL A 180 -20.29 2.71 0.62
N GLN A 181 -20.22 1.39 0.84
CA GLN A 181 -19.96 0.41 -0.22
C GLN A 181 -20.93 0.57 -1.42
N LYS A 182 -22.18 0.92 -1.17
CA LYS A 182 -23.21 1.10 -2.22
C LYS A 182 -22.96 2.35 -3.08
N LEU A 183 -22.08 3.24 -2.62
CA LEU A 183 -21.71 4.47 -3.31
C LEU A 183 -20.38 4.34 -4.06
N LEU A 184 -19.63 3.23 -3.89
CA LEU A 184 -18.31 3.10 -4.51
C LEU A 184 -18.42 3.10 -6.05
N PRO A 185 -17.66 3.94 -6.76
CA PRO A 185 -17.81 4.15 -8.20
C PRO A 185 -17.63 2.88 -9.04
N ASN A 186 -16.80 1.95 -8.60
CA ASN A 186 -16.51 0.71 -9.34
C ASN A 186 -17.03 -0.55 -8.63
N ARG A 187 -18.04 -0.46 -7.77
CA ARG A 187 -18.56 -1.61 -7.00
C ARG A 187 -19.03 -2.78 -7.85
N ASN A 188 -19.45 -2.52 -9.08
CA ASN A 188 -19.89 -3.52 -10.07
C ASN A 188 -18.80 -3.85 -11.09
N GLY A 189 -17.55 -3.42 -10.86
CA GLY A 189 -16.43 -3.60 -11.79
C GLY A 189 -15.77 -4.98 -11.72
N VAL A 190 -16.03 -5.75 -10.67
CA VAL A 190 -15.52 -7.12 -10.56
C VAL A 190 -16.37 -8.06 -11.40
N THR A 191 -15.71 -8.92 -12.13
CA THR A 191 -16.36 -9.97 -12.92
C THR A 191 -15.55 -11.25 -12.85
N THR A 192 -16.23 -12.39 -12.91
CA THR A 192 -15.63 -13.69 -13.19
C THR A 192 -15.73 -14.05 -14.67
N ASP A 193 -16.32 -13.16 -15.48
CA ASP A 193 -16.44 -13.30 -16.92
C ASP A 193 -15.12 -12.89 -17.61
N HIS A 194 -14.11 -13.71 -17.43
CA HIS A 194 -12.78 -13.55 -18.04
C HIS A 194 -12.20 -14.94 -18.36
N GLY A 195 -11.32 -15.03 -19.35
CA GLY A 195 -10.73 -16.28 -19.80
C GLY A 195 -9.51 -16.79 -19.02
N MET A 196 -9.16 -16.14 -17.89
CA MET A 196 -7.91 -16.45 -17.18
C MET A 196 -7.97 -17.77 -16.41
N TRP A 197 -9.15 -18.20 -15.96
CA TRP A 197 -9.31 -19.40 -15.15
C TRP A 197 -10.15 -20.44 -15.89
N PRO A 198 -9.65 -21.70 -16.00
CA PRO A 198 -10.43 -22.78 -16.56
C PRO A 198 -11.51 -23.22 -15.57
N GLY A 199 -12.69 -23.52 -16.08
CA GLY A 199 -13.74 -24.08 -15.26
C GLY A 199 -15.14 -23.84 -15.81
N LYS A 200 -16.07 -24.67 -15.39
CA LYS A 200 -17.47 -24.53 -15.76
C LYS A 200 -18.05 -23.27 -15.12
N GLY A 201 -18.69 -22.43 -15.91
CA GLY A 201 -19.26 -21.16 -15.44
C GLY A 201 -18.29 -19.98 -15.50
N MET A 202 -17.05 -20.19 -15.94
CA MET A 202 -16.13 -19.12 -16.28
C MET A 202 -16.30 -18.67 -17.73
N ALA A 203 -15.95 -17.43 -18.02
CA ALA A 203 -16.00 -16.90 -19.39
C ALA A 203 -15.22 -17.76 -20.37
N ASN A 204 -15.56 -17.64 -21.63
CA ASN A 204 -14.91 -18.36 -22.71
C ASN A 204 -14.94 -19.89 -22.54
N GLY A 205 -15.96 -20.41 -21.83
CA GLY A 205 -16.12 -21.85 -21.56
C GLY A 205 -14.99 -22.46 -20.74
N GLY A 206 -14.30 -21.65 -19.93
CA GLY A 206 -13.15 -22.06 -19.15
C GLY A 206 -11.86 -22.26 -19.95
N LYS A 207 -11.80 -21.77 -21.18
CA LYS A 207 -10.56 -21.74 -21.96
C LYS A 207 -9.78 -20.48 -21.61
N PRO A 208 -8.52 -20.59 -21.18
CA PRO A 208 -7.68 -19.41 -20.94
C PRO A 208 -7.55 -18.56 -22.20
N ASP A 209 -7.62 -17.25 -22.04
CA ASP A 209 -7.43 -16.27 -23.12
C ASP A 209 -5.96 -15.93 -23.34
N VAL A 210 -5.08 -16.42 -22.50
CA VAL A 210 -3.62 -16.28 -22.61
C VAL A 210 -2.98 -17.59 -23.07
N LYS A 211 -2.07 -17.47 -24.03
CA LYS A 211 -1.18 -18.55 -24.43
C LYS A 211 0.21 -18.23 -23.91
N ALA A 212 0.60 -18.90 -22.83
CA ALA A 212 1.95 -18.80 -22.31
C ALA A 212 2.75 -20.05 -22.66
N VAL A 213 3.98 -19.86 -23.08
CA VAL A 213 4.97 -20.93 -23.22
C VAL A 213 5.79 -20.97 -21.94
N ALA A 214 5.87 -22.13 -21.31
CA ALA A 214 6.73 -22.30 -20.14
C ALA A 214 8.18 -21.96 -20.53
N CYS A 215 8.73 -20.98 -19.82
CA CYS A 215 10.11 -20.60 -20.00
C CYS A 215 10.90 -20.92 -18.74
N MET A 216 11.95 -21.73 -18.88
CA MET A 216 12.77 -22.22 -17.77
C MET A 216 14.13 -21.57 -17.69
N LYS A 217 14.54 -20.82 -18.70
CA LYS A 217 15.87 -20.19 -18.77
C LYS A 217 15.83 -18.96 -19.66
N ASP A 218 16.49 -17.90 -19.23
CA ASP A 218 16.64 -16.64 -19.98
C ASP A 218 15.36 -16.12 -20.62
N CYS A 219 14.25 -16.20 -19.87
CA CYS A 219 12.91 -15.99 -20.36
C CYS A 219 12.62 -14.57 -20.82
N ILE A 220 13.30 -13.60 -20.25
CA ILE A 220 13.17 -12.20 -20.59
C ILE A 220 14.53 -11.54 -20.69
N PRO A 221 14.67 -10.51 -21.51
CA PRO A 221 15.84 -9.63 -21.49
C PRO A 221 16.06 -9.05 -20.10
N GLU A 222 17.26 -8.63 -19.81
CA GLU A 222 17.58 -7.98 -18.54
C GLU A 222 16.63 -6.79 -18.32
N PRO A 223 15.91 -6.77 -17.19
CA PRO A 223 14.93 -5.73 -16.93
C PRO A 223 15.64 -4.39 -16.70
N LYS A 224 15.12 -3.33 -17.33
CA LYS A 224 15.51 -1.97 -17.00
C LYS A 224 14.70 -1.48 -15.83
N VAL A 225 15.37 -0.99 -14.80
CA VAL A 225 14.68 -0.32 -13.69
C VAL A 225 14.20 1.04 -14.18
N ALA A 226 12.92 1.26 -14.19
CA ALA A 226 12.29 2.49 -14.66
C ALA A 226 12.16 3.56 -13.56
N SER A 227 12.02 3.12 -12.30
CA SER A 227 11.91 4.02 -11.15
C SER A 227 12.40 3.35 -9.89
N PHE A 228 12.72 4.14 -8.89
CA PHE A 228 13.12 3.66 -7.57
C PHE A 228 12.19 4.21 -6.52
N LEU A 229 11.99 3.45 -5.45
CA LEU A 229 11.36 3.98 -4.25
C LEU A 229 12.19 5.11 -3.67
N PRO A 230 11.54 6.14 -3.10
CA PRO A 230 12.25 7.16 -2.34
C PRO A 230 13.14 6.53 -1.26
N ASP A 231 14.27 7.14 -0.96
CA ASP A 231 15.24 6.57 -0.02
C ASP A 231 14.66 6.31 1.37
N PHE A 232 13.75 7.19 1.85
CA PHE A 232 13.08 7.02 3.12
C PHE A 232 12.13 5.80 3.16
N ALA A 233 11.67 5.32 2.01
CA ALA A 233 10.79 4.16 1.88
C ALA A 233 11.55 2.89 1.49
N ARG A 234 12.78 3.03 0.99
CA ARG A 234 13.62 1.90 0.59
C ARG A 234 14.06 1.11 1.82
N ASN A 235 13.94 -0.20 1.75
CA ASN A 235 14.36 -1.12 2.83
C ASN A 235 13.63 -0.95 4.17
N ASN A 236 12.50 -0.25 4.23
CA ASN A 236 11.73 -0.11 5.48
C ASN A 236 11.21 -1.45 6.05
N HIS A 237 11.11 -2.46 5.21
CA HIS A 237 10.73 -3.82 5.58
C HIS A 237 11.92 -4.77 5.61
N GLY A 238 13.11 -4.27 5.78
CA GLY A 238 14.38 -4.98 5.63
C GLY A 238 14.81 -5.09 4.17
N ASN A 239 16.09 -5.33 3.97
CA ASN A 239 16.66 -5.49 2.65
C ASN A 239 16.24 -6.85 2.08
N LEU A 240 15.32 -6.87 1.11
CA LEU A 240 14.83 -8.09 0.48
C LEU A 240 15.93 -8.90 -0.20
N ALA A 241 16.98 -8.25 -0.68
CA ALA A 241 18.14 -8.91 -1.27
C ALA A 241 18.98 -9.67 -0.22
N GLU A 242 19.03 -9.15 1.01
CA GLU A 242 19.73 -9.77 2.13
C GLU A 242 18.91 -10.89 2.79
N GLN A 243 17.60 -10.93 2.58
CA GLN A 243 16.73 -11.98 3.12
C GLN A 243 16.89 -13.33 2.42
N GLN A 244 17.84 -13.48 1.53
CA GLN A 244 18.20 -14.74 0.84
C GLN A 244 17.02 -15.51 0.24
N ARG A 245 15.90 -14.85 -0.03
CA ARG A 245 14.84 -15.49 -0.77
C ARG A 245 15.28 -15.54 -2.22
N VAL A 246 15.63 -16.71 -2.69
CA VAL A 246 15.64 -17.01 -4.11
C VAL A 246 14.18 -16.99 -4.57
N VAL A 247 13.62 -15.82 -4.71
CA VAL A 247 12.44 -15.63 -5.56
C VAL A 247 12.97 -15.92 -6.94
N GLY A 248 12.44 -16.93 -7.61
CA GLY A 248 12.95 -17.43 -8.87
C GLY A 248 13.43 -16.29 -9.77
N PRO A 249 14.64 -16.36 -10.31
CA PRO A 249 15.17 -15.30 -11.15
C PRO A 249 14.17 -15.04 -12.26
N GLN A 250 13.97 -13.79 -12.60
CA GLN A 250 13.05 -13.41 -13.69
C GLN A 250 13.42 -14.08 -15.02
N ARG A 251 14.64 -14.56 -15.12
CA ARG A 251 15.17 -15.34 -16.24
C ARG A 251 14.97 -16.86 -16.11
N GLY A 252 14.36 -17.30 -15.03
CA GLY A 252 14.28 -18.72 -14.68
C GLY A 252 15.56 -19.24 -14.01
N ALA A 253 15.46 -20.36 -13.33
CA ALA A 253 16.58 -21.04 -12.71
C ALA A 253 17.09 -22.16 -13.65
N ASP A 254 18.38 -22.20 -13.89
CA ASP A 254 19.03 -23.35 -14.53
C ASP A 254 19.22 -24.44 -13.47
N THR A 255 18.24 -25.33 -13.38
CA THR A 255 18.22 -26.43 -12.39
C THR A 255 19.26 -27.53 -12.68
N SER A 256 19.96 -27.44 -13.81
CA SER A 256 21.06 -28.35 -14.13
C SER A 256 22.37 -27.96 -13.43
N LYS A 257 22.41 -26.79 -12.84
CA LYS A 257 23.55 -26.26 -12.07
C LYS A 257 23.25 -26.22 -10.59
N PRO A 258 24.25 -26.36 -9.71
CA PRO A 258 24.07 -26.08 -8.30
C PRO A 258 23.49 -24.66 -8.11
N PRO A 259 22.66 -24.42 -7.07
CA PRO A 259 22.22 -23.08 -6.75
C PRO A 259 23.43 -22.15 -6.71
N ALA A 260 23.37 -21.05 -7.45
CA ALA A 260 24.44 -20.05 -7.37
C ALA A 260 24.65 -19.72 -5.90
N ALA A 261 25.86 -19.86 -5.41
CA ALA A 261 26.24 -19.36 -4.10
C ALA A 261 25.71 -17.93 -4.03
N THR A 262 24.89 -17.65 -3.02
CA THR A 262 24.14 -16.40 -2.79
C THR A 262 24.76 -15.25 -3.56
N PRO A 263 24.04 -14.55 -4.44
CA PRO A 263 24.55 -13.29 -4.97
C PRO A 263 24.77 -12.41 -3.75
N GLY A 264 25.98 -12.44 -3.25
CA GLY A 264 26.36 -11.64 -2.13
C GLY A 264 26.07 -10.17 -2.46
N ALA A 265 26.15 -9.32 -1.46
CA ALA A 265 26.08 -7.88 -1.49
C ALA A 265 26.64 -7.19 -2.77
N ALA A 266 27.44 -7.87 -3.58
CA ALA A 266 27.98 -7.40 -4.84
C ALA A 266 26.96 -7.23 -5.97
N ALA A 267 25.90 -8.07 -6.08
CA ALA A 267 24.86 -7.88 -7.09
C ALA A 267 23.86 -6.78 -6.67
N VAL A 268 23.68 -6.63 -5.36
CA VAL A 268 22.91 -5.50 -4.80
C VAL A 268 23.74 -4.22 -4.87
N ALA A 269 25.04 -4.30 -4.64
CA ALA A 269 25.96 -3.19 -4.89
C ALA A 269 25.98 -2.77 -6.37
N ALA A 270 25.88 -3.71 -7.33
CA ALA A 270 25.77 -3.37 -8.75
C ALA A 270 24.40 -2.79 -9.14
N ALA A 271 23.32 -3.21 -8.49
CA ALA A 271 21.99 -2.58 -8.65
C ALA A 271 21.85 -1.27 -7.83
N THR A 272 22.65 -1.12 -6.77
CA THR A 272 22.78 0.12 -5.98
C THR A 272 23.89 1.03 -6.53
N THR A 273 24.73 0.56 -7.43
CA THR A 273 25.66 1.37 -8.20
C THR A 273 25.08 1.88 -9.52
N VAL A 274 23.78 2.13 -9.59
CA VAL A 274 23.38 3.30 -10.36
C VAL A 274 23.89 4.47 -9.54
N ALA A 275 25.07 4.84 -9.92
CA ALA A 275 25.82 6.01 -9.53
C ALA A 275 25.10 6.86 -8.47
N THR A 276 25.36 6.60 -7.20
CA THR A 276 25.68 7.74 -6.38
C THR A 276 26.73 8.46 -7.20
N PRO A 277 26.49 9.67 -7.71
CA PRO A 277 27.59 10.42 -8.26
C PRO A 277 28.61 10.42 -7.14
N LYS A 278 29.78 9.84 -7.38
CA LYS A 278 30.90 9.98 -6.50
C LYS A 278 31.09 11.50 -6.40
N ALA A 279 30.53 12.06 -5.33
CA ALA A 279 30.65 13.46 -5.08
C ALA A 279 32.16 13.77 -5.13
N PRO A 280 32.59 14.72 -5.91
CA PRO A 280 33.92 15.26 -5.72
C PRO A 280 33.98 15.67 -4.25
N ALA A 281 35.02 15.30 -3.56
CA ALA A 281 35.19 15.45 -2.13
C ALA A 281 35.19 16.91 -1.61
N ASP A 282 34.78 17.88 -2.39
CA ASP A 282 35.04 19.29 -2.15
C ASP A 282 33.82 20.25 -2.16
N SER A 283 32.56 19.77 -2.10
CA SER A 283 31.50 20.76 -1.97
C SER A 283 30.53 20.48 -0.82
N LEU A 284 30.59 21.36 0.16
CA LEU A 284 29.61 21.54 1.24
C LEU A 284 28.16 21.53 0.68
N GLY A 285 27.99 22.03 -0.54
CA GLY A 285 26.72 22.09 -1.25
C GLY A 285 26.14 20.74 -1.64
N ALA A 286 26.93 19.84 -2.20
CA ALA A 286 26.46 18.53 -2.60
C ALA A 286 26.06 17.68 -1.37
N ALA A 287 26.83 17.75 -0.30
CA ALA A 287 26.54 17.06 0.95
C ALA A 287 25.24 17.59 1.60
N ALA A 288 25.08 18.91 1.65
CA ALA A 288 23.89 19.53 2.22
C ALA A 288 22.63 19.26 1.39
N LEU A 289 22.73 19.24 0.06
CA LEU A 289 21.62 18.88 -0.82
C LEU A 289 21.24 17.41 -0.65
N ALA A 290 22.23 16.52 -0.50
CA ALA A 290 21.96 15.10 -0.19
C ALA A 290 21.24 14.93 1.16
N LEU A 291 21.61 15.71 2.18
CA LEU A 291 20.89 15.73 3.45
C LEU A 291 19.47 16.30 3.31
N ALA A 292 19.28 17.36 2.52
CA ALA A 292 17.96 17.88 2.23
C ALA A 292 17.08 16.89 1.48
N GLN A 293 17.65 16.08 0.59
CA GLN A 293 16.97 14.96 -0.06
C GLN A 293 16.66 13.84 0.94
N LYS A 294 17.64 13.44 1.74
CA LYS A 294 17.48 12.42 2.80
C LYS A 294 16.31 12.73 3.74
N HIS A 295 16.13 14.00 4.10
CA HIS A 295 15.07 14.44 4.97
C HIS A 295 13.84 14.99 4.23
N THR A 296 13.68 14.62 2.95
CA THR A 296 12.51 14.97 2.13
C THR A 296 12.21 16.47 1.99
N CYS A 297 13.15 17.33 2.34
CA CYS A 297 12.98 18.78 2.18
C CYS A 297 12.71 19.16 0.71
N THR A 298 13.27 18.39 -0.23
CA THR A 298 13.12 18.59 -1.69
C THR A 298 11.71 18.30 -2.20
N ALA A 299 10.85 17.64 -1.42
CA ALA A 299 9.45 17.44 -1.76
C ALA A 299 8.66 18.78 -1.75
N CYS A 300 9.07 19.71 -0.87
CA CYS A 300 8.44 21.03 -0.74
C CYS A 300 9.31 22.17 -1.24
N HIS A 301 10.63 22.02 -1.26
CA HIS A 301 11.61 23.03 -1.62
C HIS A 301 12.41 22.61 -2.86
N GLY A 302 12.14 23.19 -4.01
CA GLY A 302 12.98 22.98 -5.19
C GLY A 302 14.36 23.58 -5.03
N ALA A 303 15.34 23.14 -5.83
CA ALA A 303 16.68 23.69 -5.78
C ALA A 303 16.70 25.19 -6.15
N ASP A 304 16.10 25.50 -7.28
CA ASP A 304 16.09 26.86 -7.84
C ASP A 304 14.67 27.47 -7.91
N THR A 305 13.63 26.66 -7.81
CA THR A 305 12.22 27.06 -8.01
C THR A 305 11.35 26.70 -6.82
N LYS A 306 10.33 27.51 -6.61
CA LYS A 306 9.27 27.23 -5.63
C LYS A 306 8.46 26.01 -6.08
N ILE A 307 8.21 25.07 -5.15
CA ILE A 307 7.27 23.95 -5.32
C ILE A 307 6.06 24.21 -4.42
N VAL A 308 6.07 23.74 -3.20
CA VAL A 308 5.10 24.09 -2.15
C VAL A 308 5.65 25.21 -1.30
N GLY A 309 6.85 25.05 -0.78
CA GLY A 309 7.66 26.06 -0.13
C GLY A 309 8.59 26.79 -1.10
N PRO A 310 9.29 27.84 -0.64
CA PRO A 310 10.28 28.57 -1.45
C PRO A 310 11.41 27.64 -1.89
N GLY A 311 12.01 27.91 -3.05
CA GLY A 311 13.21 27.23 -3.50
C GLY A 311 14.40 27.49 -2.56
N PHE A 312 15.34 26.55 -2.47
CA PHE A 312 16.51 26.70 -1.60
C PHE A 312 17.32 27.94 -1.94
N LYS A 313 17.42 28.28 -3.22
CA LYS A 313 18.07 29.51 -3.67
C LYS A 313 17.33 30.76 -3.27
N GLU A 314 16.00 30.76 -3.26
CA GLU A 314 15.18 31.86 -2.78
C GLU A 314 15.38 32.07 -1.26
N ILE A 315 15.41 30.96 -0.49
CA ILE A 315 15.71 30.99 0.95
C ILE A 315 17.10 31.56 1.17
N ALA A 316 18.09 31.03 0.48
CA ALA A 316 19.46 31.52 0.58
C ALA A 316 19.56 33.02 0.28
N THR A 317 19.00 33.48 -0.84
CA THR A 317 19.00 34.90 -1.23
C THR A 317 18.38 35.80 -0.17
N LYS A 318 17.26 35.35 0.46
CA LYS A 318 16.56 36.13 1.46
C LYS A 318 17.32 36.26 2.79
N TYR A 319 18.10 35.26 3.16
CA TYR A 319 18.73 35.20 4.47
C TYR A 319 20.27 35.30 4.42
N THR A 320 20.90 35.31 3.25
CA THR A 320 22.33 35.55 3.10
C THR A 320 22.68 36.94 3.64
N GLY A 321 23.73 37.00 4.46
CA GLY A 321 24.19 38.27 5.10
C GLY A 321 23.46 38.65 6.39
N ARG A 322 22.48 37.90 6.81
CA ARG A 322 21.82 38.05 8.09
C ARG A 322 22.68 37.44 9.21
N ASN A 323 23.05 38.20 10.24
CA ASN A 323 23.97 37.74 11.30
C ASN A 323 23.47 36.52 12.10
N ASP A 324 22.15 36.31 12.18
CA ASP A 324 21.51 35.18 12.88
C ASP A 324 20.90 34.17 11.93
N ALA A 325 21.27 34.19 10.63
CA ALA A 325 20.67 33.34 9.61
C ALA A 325 20.67 31.85 9.98
N GLU A 326 21.80 31.33 10.45
CA GLU A 326 21.91 29.92 10.84
C GLU A 326 20.96 29.56 11.97
N ALA A 327 20.95 30.32 13.04
CA ALA A 327 20.10 30.09 14.21
C ALA A 327 18.61 30.22 13.85
N TYR A 328 18.27 31.22 13.04
CA TYR A 328 16.91 31.45 12.57
C TYR A 328 16.40 30.30 11.70
N LEU A 329 17.19 29.87 10.71
CA LEU A 329 16.82 28.78 9.80
C LEU A 329 16.75 27.44 10.54
N ALA A 330 17.67 27.17 11.47
CA ALA A 330 17.62 25.98 12.32
C ALA A 330 16.34 25.96 13.18
N GLY A 331 15.96 27.08 13.74
CA GLY A 331 14.69 27.24 14.45
C GLY A 331 13.47 26.94 13.56
N LYS A 332 13.51 27.40 12.29
CA LYS A 332 12.43 27.11 11.31
C LYS A 332 12.36 25.65 10.89
N ILE A 333 13.48 24.98 10.76
CA ILE A 333 13.49 23.54 10.51
C ILE A 333 12.86 22.81 11.70
N LYS A 334 13.29 23.12 12.92
CA LYS A 334 12.86 22.43 14.14
C LYS A 334 11.41 22.71 14.52
N ALA A 335 10.95 23.94 14.41
CA ALA A 335 9.63 24.38 14.87
C ALA A 335 8.61 24.53 13.73
N GLY A 336 9.06 24.50 12.48
CA GLY A 336 8.22 24.87 11.35
C GLY A 336 8.00 26.39 11.25
N GLY A 337 7.05 26.79 10.42
CA GLY A 337 6.71 28.20 10.27
C GLY A 337 5.64 28.48 9.23
N GLN A 338 4.96 29.63 9.39
CA GLN A 338 3.91 30.09 8.49
C GLN A 338 4.03 31.58 8.26
N GLY A 339 3.49 32.07 7.15
CA GLY A 339 3.31 33.51 6.89
C GLY A 339 4.47 34.21 6.17
N VAL A 340 5.71 33.80 6.37
CA VAL A 340 6.89 34.46 5.77
C VAL A 340 6.96 34.27 4.25
N TRP A 341 6.46 33.15 3.76
CA TRP A 341 6.49 32.74 2.35
C TRP A 341 5.09 32.46 1.77
N GLY A 342 4.05 32.81 2.51
CA GLY A 342 2.65 32.62 2.14
C GLY A 342 1.85 31.89 3.23
N ALA A 343 0.64 31.47 2.87
CA ALA A 343 -0.30 30.86 3.81
C ALA A 343 0.01 29.38 4.13
N ILE A 344 0.76 28.69 3.26
CA ILE A 344 1.07 27.28 3.45
C ILE A 344 2.12 27.12 4.56
N PRO A 345 1.84 26.40 5.65
CA PRO A 345 2.78 26.20 6.74
C PRO A 345 3.87 25.18 6.35
N MET A 346 5.10 25.43 6.77
CA MET A 346 6.16 24.45 6.83
C MET A 346 5.99 23.66 8.13
N PRO A 347 5.81 22.34 8.10
CA PRO A 347 5.72 21.55 9.33
C PRO A 347 7.06 21.46 10.04
N ALA A 348 7.04 21.24 11.36
CA ALA A 348 8.23 20.96 12.16
C ALA A 348 8.95 19.70 11.65
N GLN A 349 10.27 19.75 11.58
CA GLN A 349 11.10 18.65 11.08
C GLN A 349 11.98 18.09 12.21
N ALA A 350 11.91 16.77 12.41
CA ALA A 350 12.73 16.06 13.38
C ALA A 350 13.94 15.41 12.67
N LEU A 351 15.06 16.11 12.62
CA LEU A 351 16.31 15.58 12.08
C LEU A 351 17.47 15.82 13.07
N PRO A 352 18.56 15.02 12.98
CA PRO A 352 19.73 15.18 13.83
C PRO A 352 20.30 16.61 13.73
N GLU A 353 20.69 17.16 14.86
CA GLU A 353 21.15 18.57 14.95
C GLU A 353 22.33 18.86 14.02
N ALA A 354 23.27 17.91 13.90
CA ALA A 354 24.41 18.04 13.01
C ALA A 354 24.00 18.12 11.52
N GLU A 355 22.98 17.36 11.12
CA GLU A 355 22.46 17.34 9.75
C GLU A 355 21.65 18.61 9.45
N ALA A 356 20.84 19.06 10.40
CA ALA A 356 20.15 20.35 10.33
C ALA A 356 21.14 21.50 10.17
N LYS A 357 22.21 21.48 10.96
CA LYS A 357 23.27 22.50 10.91
C LYS A 357 23.96 22.53 9.53
N ALA A 358 24.27 21.38 8.95
CA ALA A 358 24.89 21.31 7.62
C ALA A 358 23.98 21.89 6.52
N ILE A 359 22.69 21.59 6.55
CA ILE A 359 21.71 22.17 5.62
C ILE A 359 21.62 23.70 5.78
N VAL A 360 21.56 24.17 7.03
CA VAL A 360 21.44 25.60 7.35
C VAL A 360 22.67 26.39 6.95
N GLN A 361 23.87 25.82 7.17
CA GLN A 361 25.13 26.43 6.74
C GLN A 361 25.22 26.58 5.24
N TRP A 362 24.78 25.54 4.51
CA TRP A 362 24.68 25.61 3.06
C TRP A 362 23.72 26.69 2.56
N LEU A 363 22.55 26.82 3.18
CA LEU A 363 21.57 27.86 2.86
C LEU A 363 22.14 29.27 3.16
N ALA A 364 22.76 29.42 4.33
CA ALA A 364 23.38 30.71 4.74
C ALA A 364 24.56 31.09 3.82
N ALA A 365 25.28 30.10 3.25
CA ALA A 365 26.35 30.33 2.28
C ALA A 365 25.87 30.56 0.83
N GLY A 366 24.54 30.66 0.60
CA GLY A 366 23.98 30.97 -0.72
C GLY A 366 23.44 29.79 -1.52
N ALA A 367 23.31 28.62 -0.91
CA ALA A 367 22.81 27.39 -1.53
C ALA A 367 23.53 27.03 -2.86
N LYS A 368 24.82 27.27 -2.92
CA LYS A 368 25.65 26.97 -4.10
C LYS A 368 25.81 25.45 -4.25
N LYS A 369 25.75 24.98 -5.50
CA LYS A 369 25.97 23.56 -5.86
C LYS A 369 27.43 23.21 -5.77
#